data_2776a8f9b650af8e60187ece00a0d48c
#
_entry.id   2776a8f9b650af8e60187ece00a0d48c
#
_cell.length_a   1.000
_cell.length_b   1.000
_cell.length_c   1.000
_cell.angle_alpha   90.00
_cell.angle_beta   90.00
_cell.angle_gamma   90.00
#
_symmetry.space_group_name_H-M   'P 1'
#
loop_
_entity.id
_entity.type
_entity.pdbx_description
1 polymer ?
#
loop_
_entity_poly.entity_id
_entity_poly.type
_entity_poly.pdbx_seq_one_letter_code
_entity_poly.pdbx_strand_id
1 'polypeptide(L)'
;ALARIRKLKRVRVYSRTPENRARFAAEMAPLVGLDIEAVARPEEAVRRMDIVLTATNSSVPVFDGKWLEPGAHVTSIVGSNVGLVKGGFASAKRREIDDATLSRSDVLGIASVQQAIQDEQADIFDPVARGVVRWEQWVEIGAILAGKHEGRSRADQITLFKNNAGQGVADVALGALVLEKVRRQGRGEPLKL
;
A
#
# COMPACT_ATOMS: atom_id res chain seq x y z
N ALA A 1 5.10 3.32 11.09
CA ALA A 1 4.75 4.60 10.47
C ALA A 1 3.36 5.08 10.93
N LEU A 2 2.25 4.34 10.67
CA LEU A 2 0.86 4.77 10.96
C LEU A 2 0.66 5.17 12.43
N ALA A 3 1.17 4.39 13.39
CA ALA A 3 1.05 4.68 14.83
C ALA A 3 1.70 6.01 15.25
N ARG A 4 2.59 6.58 14.42
CA ARG A 4 3.21 7.89 14.68
C ARG A 4 2.36 9.08 14.23
N ILE A 5 1.42 8.85 13.33
CA ILE A 5 0.61 9.91 12.72
C ILE A 5 -0.89 9.76 13.00
N ARG A 6 -1.29 8.63 13.58
CA ARG A 6 -2.69 8.36 13.96
C ARG A 6 -2.74 7.69 15.32
N LYS A 7 -3.71 8.08 16.15
CA LYS A 7 -4.02 7.42 17.41
C LYS A 7 -4.79 6.13 17.09
N LEU A 8 -4.07 5.02 17.04
CA LEU A 8 -4.69 3.72 16.76
C LEU A 8 -5.43 3.23 18.02
N LYS A 9 -6.60 2.63 17.84
CA LYS A 9 -7.38 1.99 18.91
C LYS A 9 -7.20 0.48 18.91
N ARG A 10 -6.98 -0.12 17.73
CA ARG A 10 -6.85 -1.56 17.54
C ARG A 10 -6.01 -1.82 16.30
N VAL A 11 -5.21 -2.86 16.37
CA VAL A 11 -4.46 -3.39 15.22
C VAL A 11 -4.74 -4.87 15.11
N ARG A 12 -5.05 -5.34 13.91
CA ARG A 12 -5.20 -6.75 13.57
C ARG A 12 -4.22 -7.14 12.49
N VAL A 13 -3.69 -8.33 12.58
CA VAL A 13 -2.78 -8.88 11.57
C VAL A 13 -3.24 -10.25 11.13
N TYR A 14 -3.26 -10.44 9.82
CA TYR A 14 -3.45 -11.73 9.19
C TYR A 14 -2.24 -12.09 8.32
N SER A 15 -1.83 -13.33 8.39
CA SER A 15 -0.93 -13.99 7.44
C SER A 15 -1.39 -15.43 7.28
N ARG A 16 -1.17 -16.04 6.12
CA ARG A 16 -1.52 -17.44 5.87
C ARG A 16 -0.86 -18.39 6.86
N THR A 17 0.38 -18.08 7.28
CA THR A 17 1.15 -18.86 8.23
C THR A 17 0.86 -18.36 9.65
N PRO A 18 0.24 -19.18 10.53
CA PRO A 18 -0.10 -18.79 11.90
C PRO A 18 1.08 -18.26 12.72
N GLU A 19 2.22 -18.94 12.59
CA GLU A 19 3.45 -18.59 13.30
C GLU A 19 3.96 -17.20 12.90
N ASN A 20 3.86 -16.84 11.61
CA ASN A 20 4.29 -15.54 11.11
C ASN A 20 3.41 -14.41 11.66
N ARG A 21 2.08 -14.58 11.71
CA ARG A 21 1.21 -13.54 12.26
C ARG A 21 1.35 -13.39 13.77
N ALA A 22 1.55 -14.51 14.49
CA ALA A 22 1.80 -14.47 15.93
C ALA A 22 3.14 -13.78 16.25
N ARG A 23 4.21 -14.13 15.53
CA ARG A 23 5.52 -13.50 15.66
C ARG A 23 5.45 -12.01 15.35
N PHE A 24 4.82 -11.61 14.25
CA PHE A 24 4.65 -10.20 13.91
C PHE A 24 3.91 -9.43 15.02
N ALA A 25 2.83 -10.00 15.56
CA ALA A 25 2.09 -9.38 16.65
C ALA A 25 2.98 -9.17 17.89
N ALA A 26 3.72 -10.18 18.29
CA ALA A 26 4.61 -10.11 19.46
C ALA A 26 5.76 -9.10 19.28
N GLU A 27 6.40 -9.08 18.10
CA GLU A 27 7.51 -8.16 17.80
C GLU A 27 7.06 -6.70 17.66
N MET A 28 5.87 -6.48 17.08
CA MET A 28 5.43 -5.13 16.74
C MET A 28 4.62 -4.45 17.86
N ALA A 29 3.95 -5.20 18.74
CA ALA A 29 3.14 -4.63 19.80
C ALA A 29 3.92 -3.64 20.70
N PRO A 30 5.13 -3.96 21.22
CA PRO A 30 5.91 -3.02 22.01
C PRO A 30 6.37 -1.79 21.21
N LEU A 31 6.60 -1.91 19.92
CA LEU A 31 7.03 -0.80 19.04
C LEU A 31 5.87 0.16 18.72
N VAL A 32 4.66 -0.35 18.69
CA VAL A 32 3.43 0.43 18.44
C VAL A 32 2.85 1.00 19.73
N GLY A 33 3.13 0.37 20.87
CA GLY A 33 2.54 0.71 22.16
C GLY A 33 1.06 0.31 22.25
N LEU A 34 0.67 -0.74 21.53
CA LEU A 34 -0.70 -1.24 21.45
C LEU A 34 -0.67 -2.75 21.16
N ASP A 35 -1.57 -3.50 21.78
CA ASP A 35 -1.72 -4.92 21.46
C ASP A 35 -2.13 -5.13 20.01
N ILE A 36 -1.51 -6.13 19.36
CA ILE A 36 -1.81 -6.52 18.00
C ILE A 36 -2.46 -7.90 18.02
N GLU A 37 -3.70 -7.96 17.56
CA GLU A 37 -4.48 -9.19 17.49
C GLU A 37 -4.10 -9.99 16.23
N ALA A 38 -3.50 -11.18 16.41
CA ALA A 38 -3.25 -12.12 15.33
C ALA A 38 -4.54 -12.92 15.04
N VAL A 39 -5.23 -12.57 13.95
CA VAL A 39 -6.52 -13.17 13.60
C VAL A 39 -6.38 -14.40 12.70
N ALA A 40 -7.36 -15.29 12.76
CA ALA A 40 -7.31 -16.57 12.04
C ALA A 40 -7.73 -16.44 10.56
N ARG A 41 -8.59 -15.48 10.23
CA ARG A 41 -9.16 -15.31 8.89
C ARG A 41 -8.91 -13.88 8.38
N PRO A 42 -8.69 -13.70 7.06
CA PRO A 42 -8.47 -12.37 6.48
C PRO A 42 -9.67 -11.43 6.67
N GLU A 43 -10.89 -11.96 6.68
CA GLU A 43 -12.09 -11.19 6.94
C GLU A 43 -12.06 -10.45 8.29
N GLU A 44 -11.54 -11.12 9.32
CA GLU A 44 -11.41 -10.53 10.66
C GLU A 44 -10.41 -9.36 10.68
N ALA A 45 -9.41 -9.37 9.80
CA ALA A 45 -8.44 -8.29 9.66
C ALA A 45 -9.00 -7.09 8.87
N VAL A 46 -10.11 -7.25 8.15
CA VAL A 46 -10.68 -6.21 7.27
C VAL A 46 -11.97 -5.60 7.82
N ARG A 47 -12.91 -6.42 8.29
CA ARG A 47 -14.20 -5.91 8.77
C ARG A 47 -14.05 -4.98 9.97
N ARG A 48 -14.77 -3.87 9.94
CA ARG A 48 -14.77 -2.82 10.98
C ARG A 48 -13.40 -2.23 11.25
N MET A 49 -12.56 -2.16 10.20
CA MET A 49 -11.28 -1.47 10.24
C MET A 49 -11.33 -0.23 9.37
N ASP A 50 -10.88 0.90 9.93
CA ASP A 50 -10.81 2.18 9.22
C ASP A 50 -9.68 2.18 8.18
N ILE A 51 -8.62 1.38 8.42
CA ILE A 51 -7.45 1.29 7.54
C ILE A 51 -7.10 -0.17 7.33
N VAL A 52 -7.03 -0.57 6.06
CA VAL A 52 -6.56 -1.89 5.61
C VAL A 52 -5.25 -1.70 4.84
N LEU A 53 -4.20 -2.39 5.29
CA LEU A 53 -2.89 -2.34 4.63
C LEU A 53 -2.52 -3.75 4.16
N THR A 54 -2.28 -3.89 2.86
CA THR A 54 -1.74 -5.12 2.28
C THR A 54 -0.27 -4.95 1.94
N ALA A 55 0.55 -5.89 2.43
CA ALA A 55 2.00 -5.89 2.27
C ALA A 55 2.49 -7.32 2.09
N THR A 56 2.17 -7.90 0.93
CA THR A 56 2.44 -9.31 0.64
C THR A 56 3.20 -9.47 -0.68
N ASN A 57 3.55 -10.69 -1.02
CA ASN A 57 4.02 -11.09 -2.34
C ASN A 57 3.01 -11.98 -3.06
N SER A 58 1.72 -11.87 -2.71
CA SER A 58 0.65 -12.69 -3.26
C SER A 58 0.48 -12.47 -4.76
N SER A 59 0.09 -13.53 -5.46
CA SER A 59 -0.35 -13.48 -6.87
C SER A 59 -1.88 -13.58 -7.01
N VAL A 60 -2.59 -13.58 -5.88
CA VAL A 60 -4.06 -13.57 -5.82
C VAL A 60 -4.53 -12.56 -4.78
N PRO A 61 -5.73 -11.99 -4.91
CA PRO A 61 -6.30 -11.09 -3.91
C PRO A 61 -6.24 -11.69 -2.50
N VAL A 62 -5.86 -10.87 -1.51
CA VAL A 62 -5.63 -11.34 -0.14
C VAL A 62 -6.84 -11.11 0.77
N PHE A 63 -7.83 -10.37 0.30
CA PHE A 63 -9.12 -10.18 0.95
C PHE A 63 -10.22 -9.90 -0.10
N ASP A 64 -11.49 -10.02 0.32
CA ASP A 64 -12.66 -9.67 -0.51
C ASP A 64 -13.02 -8.19 -0.24
N GLY A 65 -13.02 -7.36 -1.27
CA GLY A 65 -13.38 -5.95 -1.20
C GLY A 65 -14.80 -5.69 -0.69
N LYS A 66 -15.69 -6.68 -0.71
CA LYS A 66 -17.03 -6.60 -0.12
C LYS A 66 -17.02 -6.49 1.41
N TRP A 67 -15.90 -6.83 2.06
CA TRP A 67 -15.76 -6.68 3.52
C TRP A 67 -15.42 -5.26 3.95
N LEU A 68 -15.03 -4.40 3.02
CA LEU A 68 -14.79 -2.98 3.32
C LEU A 68 -16.09 -2.29 3.70
N GLU A 69 -16.04 -1.48 4.73
CA GLU A 69 -17.15 -0.67 5.20
C GLU A 69 -17.01 0.78 4.69
N PRO A 70 -18.11 1.56 4.64
CA PRO A 70 -18.05 2.97 4.32
C PRO A 70 -17.01 3.70 5.16
N GLY A 71 -16.22 4.57 4.54
CA GLY A 71 -15.14 5.32 5.19
C GLY A 71 -13.82 4.58 5.29
N ALA A 72 -13.72 3.32 4.89
CA ALA A 72 -12.46 2.58 4.93
C ALA A 72 -11.40 3.18 3.98
N HIS A 73 -10.14 3.07 4.37
CA HIS A 73 -8.98 3.37 3.54
C HIS A 73 -8.17 2.11 3.30
N VAL A 74 -7.86 1.81 2.05
CA VAL A 74 -7.00 0.69 1.66
C VAL A 74 -5.66 1.21 1.16
N THR A 75 -4.57 0.65 1.65
CA THR A 75 -3.23 0.82 1.06
C THR A 75 -2.70 -0.52 0.60
N SER A 76 -2.40 -0.67 -0.69
CA SER A 76 -1.74 -1.84 -1.25
C SER A 76 -0.34 -1.46 -1.73
N ILE A 77 0.68 -2.23 -1.32
CA ILE A 77 2.08 -1.89 -1.58
C ILE A 77 2.83 -2.90 -2.44
N VAL A 78 2.18 -3.97 -2.90
CA VAL A 78 2.86 -4.95 -3.76
C VAL A 78 3.32 -4.30 -5.08
N GLY A 79 4.59 -4.48 -5.41
CA GLY A 79 5.15 -4.02 -6.68
C GLY A 79 4.88 -4.98 -7.83
N SER A 80 5.05 -4.51 -9.06
CA SER A 80 5.00 -5.36 -10.25
C SER A 80 6.15 -6.37 -10.24
N ASN A 81 5.87 -7.56 -10.76
CA ASN A 81 6.86 -8.58 -11.04
C ASN A 81 6.76 -9.07 -12.51
N VAL A 82 6.20 -8.26 -13.36
CA VAL A 82 5.95 -8.62 -14.76
C VAL A 82 7.24 -9.01 -15.50
N GLY A 83 8.34 -8.33 -15.22
CA GLY A 83 9.66 -8.69 -15.78
C GLY A 83 10.09 -10.11 -15.39
N LEU A 84 9.83 -10.53 -14.14
CA LEU A 84 10.12 -11.89 -13.70
C LEU A 84 9.21 -12.92 -14.38
N VAL A 85 7.94 -12.58 -14.60
CA VAL A 85 6.99 -13.45 -15.31
C VAL A 85 7.41 -13.61 -16.78
N LYS A 86 7.71 -12.50 -17.46
CA LYS A 86 8.18 -12.51 -18.85
C LYS A 86 9.51 -13.25 -19.05
N GLY A 87 10.38 -13.19 -18.05
CA GLY A 87 11.66 -13.92 -18.03
C GLY A 87 11.56 -15.38 -17.57
N GLY A 88 10.37 -15.87 -17.22
CA GLY A 88 10.17 -17.27 -16.77
C GLY A 88 10.59 -17.54 -15.33
N PHE A 89 10.93 -16.50 -14.54
CA PHE A 89 11.34 -16.61 -13.16
C PHE A 89 10.18 -16.60 -12.16
N ALA A 90 8.97 -16.28 -12.62
CA ALA A 90 7.75 -16.32 -11.81
C ALA A 90 6.59 -16.83 -12.67
N SER A 91 5.69 -17.62 -12.06
CA SER A 91 4.55 -18.24 -12.75
C SER A 91 3.34 -17.31 -12.89
N ALA A 92 3.24 -16.25 -12.09
CA ALA A 92 2.11 -15.33 -12.10
C ALA A 92 2.50 -13.91 -11.67
N LYS A 93 1.74 -12.93 -12.18
CA LYS A 93 1.84 -11.54 -11.73
C LYS A 93 1.38 -11.41 -10.28
N ARG A 94 2.05 -10.56 -9.50
CA ARG A 94 1.64 -10.24 -8.12
C ARG A 94 0.34 -9.45 -8.11
N ARG A 95 -0.55 -9.81 -7.20
CA ARG A 95 -1.83 -9.14 -7.01
C ARG A 95 -2.28 -9.25 -5.55
N GLU A 96 -2.69 -8.14 -4.92
CA GLU A 96 -3.17 -8.11 -3.53
C GLU A 96 -4.64 -7.77 -3.41
N ILE A 97 -5.21 -6.99 -4.33
CA ILE A 97 -6.59 -6.50 -4.28
C ILE A 97 -7.43 -7.10 -5.38
N ASP A 98 -8.72 -7.27 -5.11
CA ASP A 98 -9.70 -7.76 -6.06
C ASP A 98 -10.41 -6.65 -6.84
N ASP A 99 -11.22 -7.02 -7.82
CA ASP A 99 -11.98 -6.09 -8.62
C ASP A 99 -13.06 -5.36 -7.79
N ALA A 100 -13.58 -6.02 -6.73
CA ALA A 100 -14.56 -5.40 -5.83
C ALA A 100 -13.94 -4.26 -5.02
N THR A 101 -12.71 -4.39 -4.57
CA THR A 101 -11.97 -3.29 -3.91
C THR A 101 -11.86 -2.08 -4.83
N LEU A 102 -11.49 -2.29 -6.11
CA LEU A 102 -11.36 -1.22 -7.09
C LEU A 102 -12.70 -0.54 -7.38
N SER A 103 -13.73 -1.32 -7.72
CA SER A 103 -15.03 -0.80 -8.13
C SER A 103 -15.79 -0.10 -7.00
N ARG A 104 -15.51 -0.45 -5.74
CA ARG A 104 -16.13 0.17 -4.56
C ARG A 104 -15.36 1.37 -4.02
N SER A 105 -14.17 1.63 -4.53
CA SER A 105 -13.38 2.79 -4.10
C SER A 105 -13.82 4.05 -4.82
N ASP A 106 -14.26 5.04 -4.05
CA ASP A 106 -14.66 6.37 -4.55
C ASP A 106 -13.45 7.20 -4.99
N VAL A 107 -12.29 6.98 -4.37
CA VAL A 107 -11.03 7.66 -4.70
C VAL A 107 -9.95 6.60 -4.92
N LEU A 108 -9.45 6.54 -6.13
CA LEU A 108 -8.37 5.67 -6.56
C LEU A 108 -7.05 6.46 -6.61
N GLY A 109 -6.29 6.43 -5.53
CA GLY A 109 -5.00 7.11 -5.44
C GLY A 109 -3.85 6.24 -5.92
N ILE A 110 -2.86 6.85 -6.57
CA ILE A 110 -1.68 6.17 -7.07
C ILE A 110 -0.43 7.05 -6.95
N ALA A 111 0.75 6.46 -6.92
CA ALA A 111 1.99 7.21 -6.95
C ALA A 111 2.27 7.81 -8.34
N SER A 112 2.15 7.02 -9.41
CA SER A 112 2.30 7.45 -10.79
C SER A 112 1.51 6.54 -11.72
N VAL A 113 0.63 7.12 -12.53
CA VAL A 113 -0.14 6.42 -13.56
C VAL A 113 0.80 5.92 -14.65
N GLN A 114 1.74 6.76 -15.10
CA GLN A 114 2.70 6.39 -16.14
C GLN A 114 3.53 5.17 -15.73
N GLN A 115 4.02 5.15 -14.50
CA GLN A 115 4.78 4.01 -13.97
C GLN A 115 3.92 2.75 -13.91
N ALA A 116 2.67 2.84 -13.45
CA ALA A 116 1.78 1.69 -13.38
C ALA A 116 1.52 1.06 -14.77
N ILE A 117 1.43 1.89 -15.81
CA ILE A 117 1.30 1.43 -17.20
C ILE A 117 2.59 0.75 -17.66
N GLN A 118 3.74 1.39 -17.47
CA GLN A 118 5.05 0.85 -17.90
C GLN A 118 5.39 -0.47 -17.21
N ASP A 119 5.08 -0.57 -15.91
CA ASP A 119 5.37 -1.75 -15.10
C ASP A 119 4.29 -2.83 -15.23
N GLU A 120 3.22 -2.60 -16.01
CA GLU A 120 2.05 -3.48 -16.12
C GLU A 120 1.58 -3.95 -14.74
N GLN A 121 1.36 -2.99 -13.82
CA GLN A 121 1.01 -3.26 -12.43
C GLN A 121 -0.30 -4.08 -12.33
N ALA A 122 -0.22 -5.35 -11.99
CA ALA A 122 -1.31 -6.30 -12.16
C ALA A 122 -2.58 -5.97 -11.34
N ASP A 123 -2.43 -5.30 -10.18
CA ASP A 123 -3.56 -4.82 -9.39
C ASP A 123 -4.39 -3.73 -10.12
N ILE A 124 -3.84 -3.10 -11.14
CA ILE A 124 -4.44 -1.99 -11.87
C ILE A 124 -4.56 -2.30 -13.36
N PHE A 125 -3.45 -2.66 -14.00
CA PHE A 125 -3.36 -2.82 -15.45
C PHE A 125 -4.35 -3.84 -15.98
N ASP A 126 -4.40 -5.02 -15.37
CA ASP A 126 -5.31 -6.09 -15.79
C ASP A 126 -6.80 -5.73 -15.53
N PRO A 127 -7.20 -5.14 -14.37
CA PRO A 127 -8.56 -4.61 -14.17
C PRO A 127 -8.95 -3.50 -15.16
N VAL A 128 -8.04 -2.57 -15.49
CA VAL A 128 -8.31 -1.55 -16.50
C VAL A 128 -8.54 -2.20 -17.88
N ALA A 129 -7.70 -3.16 -18.26
CA ALA A 129 -7.86 -3.89 -19.52
C ALA A 129 -9.19 -4.66 -19.60
N ARG A 130 -9.76 -5.07 -18.48
CA ARG A 130 -11.08 -5.71 -18.39
C ARG A 130 -12.25 -4.73 -18.22
N GLY A 131 -11.99 -3.42 -18.13
CA GLY A 131 -13.02 -2.39 -17.97
C GLY A 131 -13.61 -2.28 -16.56
N VAL A 132 -12.97 -2.84 -15.54
CA VAL A 132 -13.39 -2.72 -14.13
C VAL A 132 -13.28 -1.28 -13.65
N VAL A 133 -12.19 -0.63 -13.99
CA VAL A 133 -11.91 0.79 -13.78
C VAL A 133 -11.21 1.36 -15.01
N ARG A 134 -11.14 2.69 -15.13
CA ARG A 134 -10.46 3.38 -16.21
C ARG A 134 -9.26 4.17 -15.69
N TRP A 135 -8.26 4.46 -16.53
CA TRP A 135 -7.07 5.22 -16.15
C TRP A 135 -7.41 6.63 -15.65
N GLU A 136 -8.43 7.27 -16.20
CA GLU A 136 -8.87 8.62 -15.84
C GLU A 136 -9.45 8.73 -14.43
N GLN A 137 -9.80 7.59 -13.80
CA GLN A 137 -10.30 7.55 -12.42
C GLN A 137 -9.16 7.56 -11.39
N TRP A 138 -7.91 7.35 -11.83
CA TRP A 138 -6.75 7.34 -10.95
C TRP A 138 -6.21 8.75 -10.72
N VAL A 139 -6.01 9.09 -9.46
CA VAL A 139 -5.48 10.37 -9.02
C VAL A 139 -4.07 10.18 -8.47
N GLU A 140 -3.10 10.85 -9.05
CA GLU A 140 -1.74 10.83 -8.49
C GLU A 140 -1.69 11.53 -7.14
N ILE A 141 -1.04 10.90 -6.16
CA ILE A 141 -0.94 11.43 -4.78
C ILE A 141 -0.34 12.85 -4.74
N GLY A 142 0.54 13.18 -5.68
CA GLY A 142 1.10 14.51 -5.85
C GLY A 142 0.05 15.58 -6.13
N ALA A 143 -1.01 15.26 -6.87
CA ALA A 143 -2.12 16.19 -7.13
C ALA A 143 -2.94 16.46 -5.86
N ILE A 144 -3.17 15.43 -5.03
CA ILE A 144 -3.85 15.59 -3.73
C ILE A 144 -3.00 16.45 -2.78
N LEU A 145 -1.70 16.14 -2.67
CA LEU A 145 -0.79 16.91 -1.81
C LEU A 145 -0.62 18.37 -2.24
N ALA A 146 -0.71 18.65 -3.54
CA ALA A 146 -0.65 20.00 -4.09
C ALA A 146 -2.00 20.74 -4.05
N GLY A 147 -3.05 20.15 -3.49
CA GLY A 147 -4.40 20.74 -3.44
C GLY A 147 -5.11 20.84 -4.79
N LYS A 148 -4.61 20.13 -5.82
CA LYS A 148 -5.22 20.10 -7.16
C LYS A 148 -6.37 19.10 -7.26
N HIS A 149 -6.50 18.22 -6.29
CA HIS A 149 -7.59 17.27 -6.13
C HIS A 149 -7.90 17.13 -4.64
N GLU A 150 -9.21 17.08 -4.31
CA GLU A 150 -9.66 17.04 -2.91
C GLU A 150 -9.27 15.74 -2.17
N GLY A 151 -9.07 14.66 -2.91
CA GLY A 151 -8.96 13.33 -2.31
C GLY A 151 -10.30 12.88 -1.73
N ARG A 152 -10.32 12.48 -0.46
CA ARG A 152 -11.56 12.17 0.26
C ARG A 152 -12.30 13.45 0.61
N SER A 153 -13.54 13.62 0.14
CA SER A 153 -14.40 14.77 0.42
C SER A 153 -15.57 14.42 1.37
N ARG A 154 -15.91 13.15 1.53
CA ARG A 154 -16.96 12.67 2.45
C ARG A 154 -16.41 11.56 3.34
N ALA A 155 -16.97 11.48 4.55
CA ALA A 155 -16.52 10.51 5.57
C ALA A 155 -16.82 9.05 5.18
N ASP A 156 -17.87 8.81 4.41
CA ASP A 156 -18.34 7.50 3.98
C ASP A 156 -17.59 6.93 2.76
N GLN A 157 -16.82 7.76 2.06
CA GLN A 157 -16.08 7.32 0.88
C GLN A 157 -15.04 6.24 1.22
N ILE A 158 -15.03 5.17 0.45
CA ILE A 158 -13.94 4.20 0.46
C ILE A 158 -12.82 4.75 -0.41
N THR A 159 -11.60 4.77 0.11
CA THR A 159 -10.43 5.25 -0.62
C THR A 159 -9.38 4.17 -0.75
N LEU A 160 -8.77 4.06 -1.90
CA LEU A 160 -7.64 3.18 -2.17
C LEU A 160 -6.40 4.01 -2.51
N PHE A 161 -5.27 3.69 -1.91
CA PHE A 161 -3.97 4.14 -2.38
C PHE A 161 -3.13 2.95 -2.82
N LYS A 162 -2.84 2.90 -4.11
CA LYS A 162 -1.89 1.94 -4.67
C LYS A 162 -0.50 2.55 -4.66
N ASN A 163 0.30 2.10 -3.69
CA ASN A 163 1.70 2.46 -3.64
C ASN A 163 2.48 1.51 -4.56
N ASN A 164 2.63 1.89 -5.81
CA ASN A 164 3.52 1.16 -6.70
C ASN A 164 4.98 1.37 -6.22
N ALA A 165 5.71 0.28 -6.12
CA ALA A 165 7.10 0.29 -5.69
C ALA A 165 7.99 1.16 -6.61
N GLY A 166 9.03 1.78 -6.03
CA GLY A 166 10.00 2.57 -6.80
C GLY A 166 9.61 4.05 -6.95
N GLN A 167 9.54 4.78 -5.84
CA GLN A 167 9.35 6.23 -5.86
C GLN A 167 10.69 6.96 -5.83
N GLY A 168 11.43 6.96 -6.93
CA GLY A 168 12.75 7.59 -7.02
C GLY A 168 12.80 9.04 -6.50
N VAL A 169 11.72 9.80 -6.71
CA VAL A 169 11.59 11.17 -6.15
C VAL A 169 11.60 11.15 -4.61
N ALA A 170 10.91 10.20 -3.98
CA ALA A 170 10.90 10.06 -2.52
C ALA A 170 12.27 9.63 -1.99
N ASP A 171 12.95 8.72 -2.70
CA ASP A 171 14.30 8.26 -2.34
C ASP A 171 15.32 9.40 -2.42
N VAL A 172 15.27 10.20 -3.48
CA VAL A 172 16.13 11.38 -3.64
C VAL A 172 15.84 12.43 -2.54
N ALA A 173 14.57 12.71 -2.26
CA ALA A 173 14.20 13.65 -1.21
C ALA A 173 14.66 13.18 0.18
N LEU A 174 14.45 11.90 0.49
CA LEU A 174 14.92 11.30 1.75
C LEU A 174 16.45 11.32 1.84
N GLY A 175 17.13 10.96 0.75
CA GLY A 175 18.60 11.01 0.66
C GLY A 175 19.15 12.40 0.92
N ALA A 176 18.53 13.44 0.34
CA ALA A 176 18.91 14.83 0.57
C ALA A 176 18.74 15.23 2.05
N LEU A 177 17.61 14.89 2.67
CA LEU A 177 17.36 15.17 4.10
C LEU A 177 18.35 14.44 5.02
N VAL A 178 18.65 13.18 4.73
CA VAL A 178 19.64 12.40 5.49
C VAL A 178 21.02 13.02 5.36
N LEU A 179 21.44 13.39 4.15
CA LEU A 179 22.74 14.03 3.88
C LEU A 179 22.87 15.35 4.63
N GLU A 180 21.85 16.19 4.59
CA GLU A 180 21.82 17.45 5.33
C GLU A 180 21.96 17.23 6.85
N LYS A 181 21.22 16.28 7.40
CA LYS A 181 21.26 15.92 8.83
C LYS A 181 22.63 15.38 9.24
N VAL A 182 23.22 14.51 8.43
CA VAL A 182 24.56 13.93 8.68
C VAL A 182 25.61 15.04 8.69
N ARG A 183 25.58 15.96 7.70
CA ARG A 183 26.50 17.11 7.64
C ARG A 183 26.37 18.01 8.86
N ARG A 184 25.15 18.35 9.29
CA ARG A 184 24.89 19.18 10.50
C ARG A 184 25.42 18.51 11.78
N GLN A 185 25.44 17.18 11.83
CA GLN A 185 25.91 16.42 12.99
C GLN A 185 27.42 16.08 12.93
N GLY A 186 28.13 16.51 11.89
CA GLY A 186 29.54 16.15 11.68
C GLY A 186 29.78 14.64 11.55
N ARG A 187 28.78 13.90 11.04
CA ARG A 187 28.83 12.43 10.90
C ARG A 187 29.08 12.04 9.45
N GLY A 188 29.60 10.84 9.25
CA GLY A 188 29.89 10.29 7.93
C GLY A 188 31.31 10.61 7.46
N GLU A 189 31.82 9.79 6.56
CA GLU A 189 33.15 9.96 5.94
C GLU A 189 32.96 10.29 4.45
N PRO A 190 33.69 11.32 3.93
CA PRO A 190 33.68 11.59 2.50
C PRO A 190 34.37 10.45 1.75
N LEU A 191 33.68 9.87 0.77
CA LEU A 191 34.32 8.95 -0.16
C LEU A 191 35.19 9.74 -1.13
N LYS A 192 36.44 9.31 -1.28
CA LYS A 192 37.30 9.77 -2.38
C LYS A 192 36.91 8.98 -3.62
N LEU A 193 36.22 9.65 -4.55
CA LEU A 193 35.90 9.11 -5.88
C LEU A 193 37.10 9.27 -6.80
#